data_64e73a33f5b69b395310a68fcb6176ba
#
_entry.id   64e73a33f5b69b395310a68fcb6176ba
#
_cell.length_a   1.000
_cell.length_b   1.000
_cell.length_c   1.000
_cell.angle_alpha   90.00
_cell.angle_beta   90.00
_cell.angle_gamma   90.00
#
_symmetry.space_group_name_H-M   'P 1'
#
loop_
_entity.id
_entity.type
_entity.pdbx_description
1 polymer ?
#
loop_
_entity_poly.entity_id
_entity_poly.type
_entity_poly.pdbx_seq_one_letter_code
_entity_poly.pdbx_strand_id
1 'polypeptide(L)'
;DKIYANLTPDELSVFKVLYIIVASFSVISFPFTNLNGILTAYEKFVPLKACDLFNKVFIIVGMVIALHFGYGVYALVTVNAVAGLIIILFKLIIINRGTDIKINWKYFDKDSLKDIFGFSVWTTVSSIAQRLIFNITPSIITAVSVTGSVGVAVFGLATTVEGYVYTFSTAINGMFMPRISRIISDGKREEELMPLMIRIGRIQIMIVGLLTVGFISLGKSFIIDIWNKPDFAQSYI
;
A
#
# COMPACT_ATOMS: atom_id res chain seq x y z
N ASP A 1 4.78 29.83 3.66
CA ASP A 1 4.42 30.79 2.61
C ASP A 1 5.42 30.87 1.42
N LYS A 2 6.72 30.57 1.62
CA LYS A 2 7.71 30.59 0.52
C LYS A 2 7.68 29.35 -0.41
N ILE A 3 7.15 28.23 0.05
CA ILE A 3 7.11 26.96 -0.71
C ILE A 3 5.93 26.91 -1.67
N TYR A 4 4.85 27.67 -1.39
CA TYR A 4 3.60 27.68 -2.17
C TYR A 4 3.32 29.05 -2.79
N ALA A 5 4.36 29.73 -3.28
CA ALA A 5 4.28 31.09 -3.83
C ALA A 5 3.36 31.24 -5.07
N ASN A 6 2.95 30.11 -5.69
CA ASN A 6 2.11 30.10 -6.90
C ASN A 6 0.62 29.85 -6.62
N LEU A 7 0.20 29.70 -5.35
CA LEU A 7 -1.22 29.52 -5.00
C LEU A 7 -1.88 30.87 -4.72
N THR A 8 -3.11 31.01 -5.18
CA THR A 8 -3.96 32.16 -4.82
C THR A 8 -4.31 32.10 -3.32
N PRO A 9 -4.63 33.23 -2.66
CA PRO A 9 -5.02 33.25 -1.24
C PRO A 9 -6.19 32.30 -0.92
N ASP A 10 -7.14 32.17 -1.82
CA ASP A 10 -8.30 31.27 -1.66
C ASP A 10 -7.88 29.79 -1.75
N GLU A 11 -7.03 29.42 -2.70
CA GLU A 11 -6.48 28.07 -2.82
C GLU A 11 -5.63 27.70 -1.61
N LEU A 12 -4.90 28.65 -1.06
CA LEU A 12 -4.10 28.44 0.16
C LEU A 12 -4.98 28.17 1.38
N SER A 13 -6.14 28.84 1.49
CA SER A 13 -7.11 28.60 2.57
C SER A 13 -7.71 27.20 2.49
N VAL A 14 -8.13 26.77 1.30
CA VAL A 14 -8.61 25.43 1.02
C VAL A 14 -7.56 24.39 1.37
N PHE A 15 -6.32 24.58 0.90
CA PHE A 15 -5.19 23.70 1.18
C PHE A 15 -4.94 23.53 2.68
N LYS A 16 -4.97 24.61 3.46
CA LYS A 16 -4.78 24.57 4.92
C LYS A 16 -5.84 23.70 5.60
N VAL A 17 -7.10 23.87 5.24
CA VAL A 17 -8.20 23.07 5.80
C VAL A 17 -8.06 21.61 5.44
N LEU A 18 -7.78 21.27 4.19
CA LEU A 18 -7.55 19.91 3.73
C LEU A 18 -6.37 19.27 4.47
N TYR A 19 -5.27 20.01 4.63
CA TYR A 19 -4.09 19.55 5.35
C TYR A 19 -4.40 19.25 6.82
N ILE A 20 -5.17 20.10 7.50
CA ILE A 20 -5.58 19.87 8.90
C ILE A 20 -6.42 18.60 9.01
N ILE A 21 -7.37 18.37 8.10
CA ILE A 21 -8.20 17.16 8.10
C ILE A 21 -7.33 15.91 7.93
N VAL A 22 -6.42 15.91 6.94
CA VAL A 22 -5.52 14.77 6.69
C VAL A 22 -4.58 14.53 7.86
N ALA A 23 -3.99 15.59 8.40
CA ALA A 23 -3.07 15.50 9.53
C ALA A 23 -3.77 14.95 10.78
N SER A 24 -4.96 15.48 11.10
CA SER A 24 -5.77 15.00 12.23
C SER A 24 -6.14 13.53 12.07
N PHE A 25 -6.62 13.12 10.89
CA PHE A 25 -6.91 11.72 10.60
C PHE A 25 -5.67 10.85 10.72
N SER A 26 -4.51 11.29 10.21
CA SER A 26 -3.25 10.53 10.28
C SER A 26 -2.80 10.30 11.72
N VAL A 27 -2.88 11.32 12.58
CA VAL A 27 -2.55 11.21 14.01
C VAL A 27 -3.48 10.21 14.72
N ILE A 28 -4.79 10.30 14.44
CA ILE A 28 -5.78 9.40 15.05
C ILE A 28 -5.61 7.96 14.55
N SER A 29 -5.36 7.77 13.26
CA SER A 29 -5.28 6.43 12.64
C SER A 29 -3.96 5.72 12.92
N PHE A 30 -2.89 6.45 13.22
CA PHE A 30 -1.54 5.90 13.40
C PHE A 30 -1.47 4.73 14.42
N PRO A 31 -2.03 4.82 15.64
CA PRO A 31 -2.02 3.70 16.59
C PRO A 31 -2.73 2.45 16.08
N PHE A 32 -3.67 2.62 15.17
CA PHE A 32 -4.51 1.54 14.64
C PHE A 32 -3.96 0.87 13.38
N THR A 33 -2.82 1.33 12.85
CA THR A 33 -2.17 0.69 11.69
C THR A 33 -1.80 -0.76 11.97
N ASN A 34 -1.49 -1.09 13.23
CA ASN A 34 -1.12 -2.44 13.68
C ASN A 34 -2.29 -3.44 13.67
N LEU A 35 -3.55 -3.00 13.55
CA LEU A 35 -4.71 -3.91 13.51
C LEU A 35 -4.63 -4.89 12.34
N ASN A 36 -4.05 -4.48 11.22
CA ASN A 36 -3.81 -5.38 10.08
C ASN A 36 -2.82 -6.49 10.44
N GLY A 37 -1.75 -6.15 11.16
CA GLY A 37 -0.77 -7.12 11.64
C GLY A 37 -1.38 -8.14 12.60
N ILE A 38 -2.24 -7.70 13.52
CA ILE A 38 -2.95 -8.59 14.45
C ILE A 38 -3.83 -9.57 13.68
N LEU A 39 -4.69 -9.08 12.77
CA LEU A 39 -5.56 -9.95 11.98
C LEU A 39 -4.77 -10.93 11.10
N THR A 40 -3.63 -10.51 10.57
CA THR A 40 -2.72 -11.35 9.79
C THR A 40 -2.07 -12.42 10.65
N ALA A 41 -1.58 -12.07 11.86
CA ALA A 41 -0.96 -13.01 12.79
C ALA A 41 -1.93 -14.11 13.25
N TYR A 42 -3.22 -13.77 13.39
CA TYR A 42 -4.29 -14.73 13.70
C TYR A 42 -4.87 -15.42 12.45
N GLU A 43 -4.25 -15.25 11.29
CA GLU A 43 -4.69 -15.82 10.00
C GLU A 43 -6.14 -15.47 9.62
N LYS A 44 -6.66 -14.36 10.14
CA LYS A 44 -8.02 -13.85 9.83
C LYS A 44 -8.03 -13.07 8.51
N PHE A 45 -7.56 -13.74 7.43
CA PHE A 45 -7.42 -13.09 6.12
C PHE A 45 -8.76 -12.72 5.49
N VAL A 46 -9.78 -13.58 5.65
CA VAL A 46 -11.09 -13.33 5.04
C VAL A 46 -11.73 -12.05 5.58
N PRO A 47 -11.90 -11.86 6.92
CA PRO A 47 -12.44 -10.62 7.44
C PRO A 47 -11.54 -9.42 7.17
N LEU A 48 -10.20 -9.58 7.16
CA LEU A 48 -9.28 -8.51 6.81
C LEU A 48 -9.53 -8.01 5.38
N LYS A 49 -9.58 -8.93 4.40
CA LYS A 49 -9.81 -8.58 2.99
C LYS A 49 -11.23 -8.10 2.72
N ALA A 50 -12.22 -8.61 3.44
CA ALA A 50 -13.59 -8.09 3.39
C ALA A 50 -13.64 -6.62 3.86
N CYS A 51 -12.94 -6.27 4.96
CA CYS A 51 -12.81 -4.89 5.42
C CYS A 51 -12.13 -4.00 4.37
N ASP A 52 -11.04 -4.47 3.76
CA ASP A 52 -10.31 -3.71 2.74
C ASP A 52 -11.20 -3.45 1.50
N LEU A 53 -11.98 -4.46 1.07
CA LEU A 53 -12.92 -4.34 -0.04
C LEU A 53 -14.05 -3.37 0.30
N PHE A 54 -14.67 -3.54 1.48
CA PHE A 54 -15.72 -2.65 1.96
C PHE A 54 -15.25 -1.20 2.03
N ASN A 55 -14.02 -0.96 2.52
CA ASN A 55 -13.42 0.36 2.56
C ASN A 55 -13.33 0.98 1.17
N LYS A 56 -12.85 0.23 0.17
CA LYS A 56 -12.73 0.72 -1.22
C LYS A 56 -14.10 1.06 -1.81
N VAL A 57 -15.07 0.17 -1.65
CA VAL A 57 -16.44 0.40 -2.14
C VAL A 57 -17.04 1.62 -1.46
N PHE A 58 -16.90 1.74 -0.13
CA PHE A 58 -17.42 2.87 0.62
C PHE A 58 -16.80 4.21 0.18
N ILE A 59 -15.48 4.23 -0.06
CA ILE A 59 -14.79 5.42 -0.58
C ILE A 59 -15.33 5.79 -1.96
N ILE A 60 -15.45 4.84 -2.89
CA ILE A 60 -15.93 5.11 -4.25
C ILE A 60 -17.36 5.65 -4.22
N VAL A 61 -18.26 4.96 -3.54
CA VAL A 61 -19.66 5.37 -3.41
C VAL A 61 -19.78 6.71 -2.71
N GLY A 62 -19.07 6.89 -1.60
CA GLY A 62 -19.06 8.13 -0.84
C GLY A 62 -18.52 9.31 -1.65
N MET A 63 -17.47 9.10 -2.46
CA MET A 63 -16.95 10.13 -3.37
C MET A 63 -17.97 10.52 -4.44
N VAL A 64 -18.58 9.55 -5.09
CA VAL A 64 -19.59 9.84 -6.14
C VAL A 64 -20.75 10.65 -5.56
N ILE A 65 -21.25 10.24 -4.40
CA ILE A 65 -22.33 10.95 -3.71
C ILE A 65 -21.89 12.38 -3.33
N ALA A 66 -20.72 12.52 -2.69
CA ALA A 66 -20.24 13.81 -2.21
C ALA A 66 -19.93 14.78 -3.38
N LEU A 67 -19.41 14.29 -4.50
CA LEU A 67 -19.19 15.08 -5.70
C LEU A 67 -20.52 15.49 -6.35
N HIS A 68 -21.52 14.62 -6.34
CA HIS A 68 -22.86 14.96 -6.85
C HIS A 68 -23.51 16.12 -6.06
N PHE A 69 -23.24 16.18 -4.75
CA PHE A 69 -23.67 17.30 -3.90
C PHE A 69 -22.80 18.57 -4.01
N GLY A 70 -21.77 18.57 -4.85
CA GLY A 70 -20.95 19.74 -5.13
C GLY A 70 -19.85 20.05 -4.10
N TYR A 71 -19.48 19.09 -3.22
CA TYR A 71 -18.45 19.31 -2.21
C TYR A 71 -17.00 19.39 -2.76
N GLY A 72 -16.81 19.21 -4.06
CA GLY A 72 -15.53 19.41 -4.75
C GLY A 72 -14.36 18.62 -4.10
N VAL A 73 -13.22 19.30 -3.96
CA VAL A 73 -12.00 18.69 -3.43
C VAL A 73 -12.14 18.24 -1.95
N TYR A 74 -13.00 18.90 -1.18
CA TYR A 74 -13.26 18.51 0.21
C TYR A 74 -13.87 17.11 0.31
N ALA A 75 -14.66 16.68 -0.68
CA ALA A 75 -15.24 15.35 -0.73
C ALA A 75 -14.15 14.26 -0.72
N LEU A 76 -13.07 14.46 -1.48
CA LEU A 76 -11.98 13.49 -1.59
C LEU A 76 -11.34 13.18 -0.24
N VAL A 77 -11.08 14.22 0.54
CA VAL A 77 -10.36 14.11 1.80
C VAL A 77 -11.28 13.63 2.93
N THR A 78 -12.48 14.22 3.02
CA THR A 78 -13.43 13.91 4.11
C THR A 78 -13.97 12.49 4.00
N VAL A 79 -14.33 12.04 2.80
CA VAL A 79 -14.81 10.67 2.58
C VAL A 79 -13.74 9.65 2.94
N ASN A 80 -12.47 9.90 2.54
CA ASN A 80 -11.36 9.01 2.92
C ASN A 80 -11.15 8.96 4.44
N ALA A 81 -11.19 10.09 5.13
CA ALA A 81 -11.04 10.15 6.58
C ALA A 81 -12.16 9.41 7.30
N VAL A 82 -13.42 9.65 6.91
CA VAL A 82 -14.60 8.99 7.50
C VAL A 82 -14.57 7.49 7.22
N ALA A 83 -14.30 7.07 5.99
CA ALA A 83 -14.16 5.67 5.63
C ALA A 83 -13.07 4.98 6.46
N GLY A 84 -11.91 5.63 6.61
CA GLY A 84 -10.82 5.12 7.42
C GLY A 84 -11.20 4.93 8.89
N LEU A 85 -11.92 5.88 9.50
CA LEU A 85 -12.41 5.73 10.87
C LEU A 85 -13.41 4.59 11.01
N ILE A 86 -14.35 4.47 10.09
CA ILE A 86 -15.33 3.38 10.08
C ILE A 86 -14.61 2.02 10.01
N ILE A 87 -13.62 1.88 9.14
CA ILE A 87 -12.90 0.62 8.99
C ILE A 87 -12.05 0.27 10.20
N ILE A 88 -11.49 1.26 10.89
CA ILE A 88 -10.80 1.05 12.16
C ILE A 88 -11.76 0.46 13.19
N LEU A 89 -12.97 1.01 13.32
CA LEU A 89 -14.01 0.49 14.22
C LEU A 89 -14.40 -0.95 13.86
N PHE A 90 -14.60 -1.26 12.58
CA PHE A 90 -14.90 -2.63 12.15
C PHE A 90 -13.77 -3.60 12.49
N LYS A 91 -12.50 -3.23 12.24
CA LYS A 91 -11.35 -4.06 12.58
C LYS A 91 -11.22 -4.28 14.08
N LEU A 92 -11.47 -3.27 14.90
CA LEU A 92 -11.50 -3.39 16.37
C LEU A 92 -12.60 -4.36 16.83
N ILE A 93 -13.81 -4.29 16.26
CA ILE A 93 -14.90 -5.21 16.59
C ILE A 93 -14.55 -6.64 16.21
N ILE A 94 -13.95 -6.85 15.02
CA ILE A 94 -13.51 -8.18 14.57
C ILE A 94 -12.45 -8.76 15.49
N ILE A 95 -11.46 -7.96 15.90
CA ILE A 95 -10.41 -8.40 16.82
C ILE A 95 -11.00 -8.75 18.18
N ASN A 96 -11.83 -7.89 18.74
CA ASN A 96 -12.41 -8.11 20.05
C ASN A 96 -13.35 -9.33 20.13
N ARG A 97 -14.05 -9.66 19.02
CA ARG A 97 -14.92 -10.83 18.94
C ARG A 97 -14.25 -12.11 18.43
N GLY A 98 -13.21 -11.96 17.66
CA GLY A 98 -12.58 -13.07 16.93
C GLY A 98 -11.21 -13.50 17.43
N THR A 99 -10.68 -12.82 18.46
CA THR A 99 -9.39 -13.14 19.07
C THR A 99 -9.46 -12.99 20.58
N ASP A 100 -8.62 -13.72 21.30
CA ASP A 100 -8.53 -13.64 22.77
C ASP A 100 -7.69 -12.44 23.26
N ILE A 101 -7.33 -11.54 22.35
CA ILE A 101 -6.52 -10.36 22.68
C ILE A 101 -7.37 -9.33 23.44
N LYS A 102 -6.90 -8.99 24.62
CA LYS A 102 -7.40 -7.84 25.38
C LYS A 102 -6.38 -6.71 25.28
N ILE A 103 -6.81 -5.58 24.71
CA ILE A 103 -5.95 -4.40 24.62
C ILE A 103 -5.74 -3.83 26.01
N ASN A 104 -4.52 -3.92 26.54
CA ASN A 104 -4.15 -3.30 27.81
C ASN A 104 -3.33 -2.02 27.54
N TRP A 105 -3.99 -0.88 27.61
CA TRP A 105 -3.38 0.44 27.37
C TRP A 105 -2.32 0.85 28.40
N LYS A 106 -2.25 0.14 29.52
CA LYS A 106 -1.26 0.41 30.59
C LYS A 106 -0.05 -0.51 30.55
N TYR A 107 -0.07 -1.49 29.64
CA TYR A 107 1.06 -2.42 29.53
C TYR A 107 2.22 -1.74 28.82
N PHE A 108 3.35 -1.66 29.50
CA PHE A 108 4.59 -1.12 28.96
C PHE A 108 5.74 -2.06 29.37
N ASP A 109 6.35 -2.67 28.38
CA ASP A 109 7.49 -3.55 28.56
C ASP A 109 8.71 -3.01 27.79
N LYS A 110 9.80 -2.73 28.54
CA LYS A 110 11.01 -2.14 27.97
C LYS A 110 11.79 -3.11 27.10
N ASP A 111 11.75 -4.39 27.40
CA ASP A 111 12.52 -5.41 26.66
C ASP A 111 11.85 -5.65 25.30
N SER A 112 10.55 -5.83 25.27
CA SER A 112 9.77 -5.88 24.03
C SER A 112 9.95 -4.61 23.18
N LEU A 113 10.01 -3.44 23.81
CA LEU A 113 10.24 -2.19 23.09
C LEU A 113 11.63 -2.16 22.44
N LYS A 114 12.66 -2.62 23.14
CA LYS A 114 14.03 -2.69 22.62
C LYS A 114 14.14 -3.64 21.42
N ASP A 115 13.49 -4.78 21.49
CA ASP A 115 13.48 -5.78 20.42
C ASP A 115 12.74 -5.24 19.18
N ILE A 116 11.58 -4.60 19.37
CA ILE A 116 10.84 -3.94 18.29
C ILE A 116 11.67 -2.83 17.66
N PHE A 117 12.34 -1.98 18.45
CA PHE A 117 13.21 -0.92 17.94
C PHE A 117 14.38 -1.49 17.14
N GLY A 118 15.05 -2.51 17.65
CA GLY A 118 16.17 -3.16 16.97
C GLY A 118 15.78 -3.68 15.58
N PHE A 119 14.65 -4.38 15.48
CA PHE A 119 14.11 -4.85 14.22
C PHE A 119 13.65 -3.70 13.30
N SER A 120 12.97 -2.71 13.88
CA SER A 120 12.39 -1.58 13.14
C SER A 120 13.45 -0.70 12.49
N VAL A 121 14.62 -0.50 13.11
CA VAL A 121 15.73 0.28 12.53
C VAL A 121 16.17 -0.33 11.19
N TRP A 122 16.43 -1.64 11.16
CA TRP A 122 16.85 -2.32 9.93
C TRP A 122 15.77 -2.28 8.85
N THR A 123 14.53 -2.50 9.24
CA THR A 123 13.39 -2.41 8.31
C THR A 123 13.23 -0.99 7.76
N THR A 124 13.43 0.02 8.60
CA THR A 124 13.36 1.42 8.19
C THR A 124 14.48 1.80 7.22
N VAL A 125 15.72 1.39 7.51
CA VAL A 125 16.86 1.62 6.60
C VAL A 125 16.61 0.98 5.23
N SER A 126 16.16 -0.28 5.22
CA SER A 126 15.81 -0.99 3.98
C SER A 126 14.68 -0.29 3.21
N SER A 127 13.65 0.17 3.91
CA SER A 127 12.52 0.89 3.30
C SER A 127 12.94 2.26 2.73
N ILE A 128 13.82 2.98 3.43
CA ILE A 128 14.40 4.25 2.94
C ILE A 128 15.22 3.98 1.67
N ALA A 129 16.08 2.97 1.69
CA ALA A 129 16.89 2.62 0.52
C ALA A 129 16.03 2.29 -0.71
N GLN A 130 14.98 1.48 -0.53
CA GLN A 130 14.03 1.18 -1.61
C GLN A 130 13.33 2.45 -2.13
N ARG A 131 12.82 3.30 -1.21
CA ARG A 131 12.17 4.57 -1.61
C ARG A 131 13.11 5.52 -2.32
N LEU A 132 14.38 5.59 -1.91
CA LEU A 132 15.38 6.39 -2.60
C LEU A 132 15.57 5.91 -4.05
N ILE A 133 15.70 4.61 -4.29
CA ILE A 133 15.84 4.05 -5.64
C ILE A 133 14.67 4.50 -6.52
N PHE A 134 13.42 4.29 -6.08
CA PHE A 134 12.23 4.60 -6.88
C PHE A 134 11.98 6.11 -7.05
N ASN A 135 12.29 6.93 -6.05
CA ASN A 135 11.99 8.36 -6.10
C ASN A 135 13.13 9.20 -6.70
N ILE A 136 14.37 8.74 -6.63
CA ILE A 136 15.52 9.44 -7.23
C ILE A 136 15.56 9.23 -8.75
N THR A 137 15.17 8.05 -9.23
CA THR A 137 15.22 7.73 -10.67
C THR A 137 14.48 8.74 -11.55
N PRO A 138 13.23 9.17 -11.25
CA PRO A 138 12.56 10.23 -12.02
C PRO A 138 13.33 11.54 -12.04
N SER A 139 13.95 11.92 -10.91
CA SER A 139 14.73 13.15 -10.80
C SER A 139 16.01 13.08 -11.66
N ILE A 140 16.67 11.92 -11.68
CA ILE A 140 17.84 11.70 -12.54
C ILE A 140 17.43 11.74 -14.01
N ILE A 141 16.34 11.07 -14.39
CA ILE A 141 15.81 11.10 -15.76
C ILE A 141 15.55 12.54 -16.20
N THR A 142 14.91 13.34 -15.35
CA THR A 142 14.63 14.75 -15.65
C THR A 142 15.91 15.56 -15.84
N ALA A 143 16.94 15.30 -15.04
CA ALA A 143 18.20 16.07 -15.06
C ALA A 143 19.13 15.68 -16.24
N VAL A 144 19.13 14.42 -16.66
CA VAL A 144 20.11 13.88 -17.64
C VAL A 144 19.48 13.66 -19.01
N SER A 145 18.18 13.40 -19.09
CA SER A 145 17.52 13.05 -20.34
C SER A 145 17.15 14.28 -21.15
N VAL A 146 17.47 14.26 -22.45
CA VAL A 146 17.05 15.26 -23.42
C VAL A 146 15.52 15.31 -23.56
N THR A 147 14.82 14.21 -23.25
CA THR A 147 13.36 14.10 -23.28
C THR A 147 12.68 14.61 -22.01
N GLY A 148 13.43 14.91 -20.95
CA GLY A 148 12.93 15.55 -19.73
C GLY A 148 11.65 14.93 -19.16
N SER A 149 10.55 15.68 -19.19
CA SER A 149 9.26 15.27 -18.61
C SER A 149 8.62 14.07 -19.31
N VAL A 150 8.85 13.88 -20.60
CA VAL A 150 8.31 12.73 -21.37
C VAL A 150 8.98 11.44 -20.90
N GLY A 151 10.31 11.45 -20.68
CA GLY A 151 11.03 10.30 -20.14
C GLY A 151 10.54 9.89 -18.76
N VAL A 152 10.23 10.86 -17.89
CA VAL A 152 9.63 10.59 -16.57
C VAL A 152 8.23 9.99 -16.70
N ALA A 153 7.41 10.46 -17.63
CA ALA A 153 6.08 9.92 -17.84
C ALA A 153 6.12 8.46 -18.35
N VAL A 154 7.02 8.16 -19.30
CA VAL A 154 7.27 6.78 -19.78
C VAL A 154 7.72 5.87 -18.64
N PHE A 155 8.69 6.31 -17.84
CA PHE A 155 9.16 5.58 -16.67
C PHE A 155 8.04 5.36 -15.64
N GLY A 156 7.23 6.39 -15.36
CA GLY A 156 6.09 6.32 -14.44
C GLY A 156 5.03 5.31 -14.88
N LEU A 157 4.80 5.18 -16.19
CA LEU A 157 3.88 4.19 -16.74
C LEU A 157 4.43 2.76 -16.55
N ALA A 158 5.70 2.55 -16.88
CA ALA A 158 6.37 1.27 -16.72
C ALA A 158 6.39 0.82 -15.24
N THR A 159 6.74 1.71 -14.31
CA THR A 159 6.73 1.42 -12.87
C THR A 159 5.33 1.17 -12.32
N THR A 160 4.29 1.71 -12.93
CA THR A 160 2.90 1.41 -12.56
C THR A 160 2.56 -0.05 -12.87
N VAL A 161 2.94 -0.55 -14.04
CA VAL A 161 2.74 -1.95 -14.42
C VAL A 161 3.56 -2.88 -13.52
N GLU A 162 4.83 -2.54 -13.29
CA GLU A 162 5.69 -3.26 -12.34
C GLU A 162 5.03 -3.34 -10.95
N GLY A 163 4.48 -2.22 -10.48
CA GLY A 163 3.79 -2.13 -9.20
C GLY A 163 2.59 -3.07 -9.08
N TYR A 164 1.85 -3.32 -10.15
CA TYR A 164 0.78 -4.32 -10.16
C TYR A 164 1.33 -5.73 -10.01
N VAL A 165 2.36 -6.10 -10.77
CA VAL A 165 3.03 -7.41 -10.67
C VAL A 165 3.60 -7.62 -9.27
N TYR A 166 4.27 -6.61 -8.72
CA TYR A 166 4.79 -6.62 -7.35
C TYR A 166 3.69 -6.81 -6.30
N THR A 167 2.53 -6.17 -6.49
CA THR A 167 1.38 -6.30 -5.58
C THR A 167 0.86 -7.74 -5.53
N PHE A 168 0.77 -8.43 -6.67
CA PHE A 168 0.39 -9.84 -6.70
C PHE A 168 1.39 -10.73 -5.97
N SER A 169 2.68 -10.50 -6.19
CA SER A 169 3.76 -11.25 -5.53
C SER A 169 3.72 -11.07 -4.01
N THR A 170 3.61 -9.83 -3.54
CA THR A 170 3.56 -9.52 -2.11
C THR A 170 2.29 -10.02 -1.42
N ALA A 171 1.15 -10.03 -2.12
CA ALA A 171 -0.09 -10.59 -1.60
C ALA A 171 0.05 -12.10 -1.33
N ILE A 172 0.70 -12.84 -2.23
CA ILE A 172 0.97 -14.27 -2.04
C ILE A 172 1.89 -14.48 -0.83
N ASN A 173 3.01 -13.75 -0.75
CA ASN A 173 3.95 -13.84 0.37
C ASN A 173 3.28 -13.55 1.71
N GLY A 174 2.45 -12.50 1.77
CA GLY A 174 1.76 -12.10 2.98
C GLY A 174 0.85 -13.17 3.58
N MET A 175 0.24 -14.01 2.75
CA MET A 175 -0.62 -15.11 3.23
C MET A 175 0.17 -16.24 3.91
N PHE A 176 1.41 -16.47 3.50
CA PHE A 176 2.23 -17.57 4.02
C PHE A 176 3.14 -17.16 5.17
N MET A 177 3.37 -15.87 5.37
CA MET A 177 4.29 -15.36 6.38
C MET A 177 4.00 -15.85 7.81
N PRO A 178 2.75 -15.87 8.31
CA PRO A 178 2.46 -16.38 9.65
C PRO A 178 2.80 -17.87 9.80
N ARG A 179 2.53 -18.68 8.76
CA ARG A 179 2.84 -20.09 8.76
C ARG A 179 4.36 -20.35 8.77
N ILE A 180 5.11 -19.59 7.97
CA ILE A 180 6.58 -19.63 7.97
C ILE A 180 7.13 -19.29 9.35
N SER A 181 6.63 -18.23 9.98
CA SER A 181 7.05 -17.80 11.30
C SER A 181 6.81 -18.90 12.37
N ARG A 182 5.68 -19.62 12.31
CA ARG A 182 5.40 -20.75 13.22
C ARG A 182 6.37 -21.89 13.01
N ILE A 183 6.59 -22.33 11.76
CA ILE A 183 7.53 -23.43 11.46
C ILE A 183 8.93 -23.10 11.98
N ILE A 184 9.38 -21.85 11.84
CA ILE A 184 10.66 -21.39 12.35
C ILE A 184 10.69 -21.41 13.88
N SER A 185 9.61 -20.96 14.53
CA SER A 185 9.48 -20.96 15.99
C SER A 185 9.46 -22.36 16.58
N ASP A 186 8.83 -23.33 15.89
CA ASP A 186 8.73 -24.74 16.32
C ASP A 186 10.01 -25.54 16.07
N GLY A 187 11.05 -24.92 15.49
CA GLY A 187 12.35 -25.55 15.22
C GLY A 187 12.38 -26.53 14.04
N LYS A 188 11.27 -26.71 13.32
CA LYS A 188 11.13 -27.66 12.21
C LYS A 188 11.59 -27.08 10.86
N ARG A 189 12.77 -26.47 10.86
CA ARG A 189 13.22 -25.62 9.74
C ARG A 189 13.42 -26.36 8.42
N GLU A 190 14.02 -27.54 8.43
CA GLU A 190 14.42 -28.23 7.19
C GLU A 190 13.30 -29.08 6.62
N GLU A 191 12.57 -29.76 7.45
CA GLU A 191 11.56 -30.73 7.02
C GLU A 191 10.28 -30.10 6.47
N GLU A 192 9.80 -29.02 7.10
CA GLU A 192 8.53 -28.38 6.74
C GLU A 192 8.69 -27.10 5.94
N LEU A 193 9.76 -26.32 6.16
CA LEU A 193 9.95 -25.01 5.55
C LEU A 193 10.30 -25.12 4.06
N MET A 194 11.21 -26.01 3.69
CA MET A 194 11.66 -26.15 2.31
C MET A 194 10.53 -26.57 1.34
N PRO A 195 9.72 -27.59 1.64
CA PRO A 195 8.57 -27.94 0.78
C PRO A 195 7.56 -26.80 0.66
N LEU A 196 7.33 -26.05 1.75
CA LEU A 196 6.43 -24.91 1.74
C LEU A 196 6.95 -23.79 0.83
N MET A 197 8.24 -23.44 0.94
CA MET A 197 8.86 -22.41 0.10
C MET A 197 8.84 -22.80 -1.40
N ILE A 198 9.11 -24.06 -1.71
CA ILE A 198 9.03 -24.57 -3.09
C ILE A 198 7.58 -24.43 -3.62
N ARG A 199 6.60 -24.78 -2.79
CA ARG A 199 5.18 -24.65 -3.18
C ARG A 199 4.79 -23.19 -3.43
N ILE A 200 5.19 -22.28 -2.56
CA ILE A 200 4.95 -20.84 -2.71
C ILE A 200 5.61 -20.33 -3.99
N GLY A 201 6.88 -20.67 -4.21
CA GLY A 201 7.61 -20.29 -5.42
C GLY A 201 6.96 -20.78 -6.71
N ARG A 202 6.45 -22.01 -6.74
CA ARG A 202 5.71 -22.54 -7.90
C ARG A 202 4.43 -21.75 -8.18
N ILE A 203 3.66 -21.43 -7.14
CA ILE A 203 2.44 -20.61 -7.27
C ILE A 203 2.78 -19.22 -7.78
N GLN A 204 3.84 -18.61 -7.25
CA GLN A 204 4.29 -17.30 -7.69
C GLN A 204 4.75 -17.30 -9.16
N ILE A 205 5.56 -18.27 -9.56
CA ILE A 205 6.02 -18.39 -10.96
C ILE A 205 4.82 -18.57 -11.90
N MET A 206 3.81 -19.35 -11.53
CA MET A 206 2.62 -19.52 -12.37
C MET A 206 1.84 -18.21 -12.54
N ILE A 207 1.58 -17.49 -11.45
CA ILE A 207 0.75 -16.28 -11.49
C ILE A 207 1.54 -15.11 -12.06
N VAL A 208 2.71 -14.82 -11.49
CA VAL A 208 3.56 -13.69 -11.90
C VAL A 208 4.12 -13.93 -13.30
N GLY A 209 4.52 -15.16 -13.62
CA GLY A 209 4.98 -15.55 -14.95
C GLY A 209 3.91 -15.35 -16.01
N LEU A 210 2.66 -15.76 -15.74
CA LEU A 210 1.54 -15.52 -16.64
C LEU A 210 1.32 -14.03 -16.90
N LEU A 211 1.33 -13.21 -15.83
CA LEU A 211 1.19 -11.75 -15.96
C LEU A 211 2.33 -11.14 -16.77
N THR A 212 3.56 -11.56 -16.49
CA THR A 212 4.76 -11.06 -17.20
C THR A 212 4.74 -11.44 -18.68
N VAL A 213 4.49 -12.73 -18.99
CA VAL A 213 4.40 -13.19 -20.40
C VAL A 213 3.23 -12.51 -21.10
N GLY A 214 2.08 -12.39 -20.43
CA GLY A 214 0.92 -11.66 -20.95
C GLY A 214 1.26 -10.21 -21.30
N PHE A 215 1.99 -9.52 -20.40
CA PHE A 215 2.40 -8.14 -20.65
C PHE A 215 3.46 -8.03 -21.75
N ILE A 216 4.43 -8.93 -21.83
CA ILE A 216 5.40 -8.95 -22.93
C ILE A 216 4.71 -9.14 -24.27
N SER A 217 3.68 -10.00 -24.33
CA SER A 217 2.98 -10.33 -25.57
C SER A 217 1.97 -9.25 -25.99
N LEU A 218 1.24 -8.69 -25.03
CA LEU A 218 0.09 -7.81 -25.29
C LEU A 218 0.30 -6.37 -24.80
N GLY A 219 1.44 -6.06 -24.16
CA GLY A 219 1.66 -4.78 -23.49
C GLY A 219 1.56 -3.59 -24.42
N LYS A 220 2.00 -3.70 -25.66
CA LYS A 220 1.88 -2.64 -26.66
C LYS A 220 0.40 -2.31 -26.96
N SER A 221 -0.40 -3.32 -27.29
CA SER A 221 -1.85 -3.12 -27.51
C SER A 221 -2.55 -2.67 -26.25
N PHE A 222 -2.14 -3.17 -25.08
CA PHE A 222 -2.70 -2.73 -23.81
C PHE A 222 -2.51 -1.23 -23.57
N ILE A 223 -1.31 -0.70 -23.82
CA ILE A 223 -1.01 0.73 -23.64
C ILE A 223 -1.70 1.58 -24.68
N ILE A 224 -1.70 1.17 -25.96
CA ILE A 224 -2.24 1.96 -27.07
C ILE A 224 -3.77 1.90 -27.09
N ASP A 225 -4.35 0.68 -27.01
CA ASP A 225 -5.77 0.47 -27.29
C ASP A 225 -6.62 0.56 -26.02
N ILE A 226 -6.13 0.03 -24.88
CA ILE A 226 -6.89 0.01 -23.62
C ILE A 226 -6.65 1.27 -22.80
N TRP A 227 -5.38 1.66 -22.62
CA TRP A 227 -5.05 2.90 -21.91
C TRP A 227 -5.17 4.16 -22.78
N ASN A 228 -5.32 3.98 -24.09
CA ASN A 228 -5.43 5.07 -25.06
C ASN A 228 -4.30 6.11 -24.93
N LYS A 229 -3.06 5.62 -24.81
CA LYS A 229 -1.84 6.42 -24.63
C LYS A 229 -0.77 6.06 -25.67
N PRO A 230 -1.02 6.32 -26.97
CA PRO A 230 -0.09 5.94 -28.05
C PRO A 230 1.29 6.58 -27.90
N ASP A 231 1.37 7.79 -27.31
CA ASP A 231 2.64 8.50 -27.09
C ASP A 231 3.58 7.77 -26.10
N PHE A 232 3.03 6.86 -25.31
CA PHE A 232 3.77 6.09 -24.31
C PHE A 232 3.96 4.62 -24.68
N ALA A 233 3.77 4.26 -25.94
CA ALA A 233 3.93 2.88 -26.43
C ALA A 233 5.33 2.30 -26.13
N GLN A 234 6.33 3.15 -25.96
CA GLN A 234 7.70 2.74 -25.58
C GLN A 234 7.83 2.26 -24.14
N SER A 235 6.83 2.48 -23.29
CA SER A 235 6.85 2.12 -21.86
C SER A 235 6.76 0.61 -21.62
N TYR A 236 6.49 -0.20 -22.66
CA TYR A 236 6.39 -1.65 -22.52
C TYR A 236 7.73 -2.37 -22.74
N ILE A 237 8.73 -1.65 -23.22
CA ILE A 237 10.11 -2.15 -23.43
C ILE A 237 10.90 -1.98 -22.15
#